data_372196d151f562779e7bf6b2c7c55b70
#
_entry.id   372196d151f562779e7bf6b2c7c55b70
#
_cell.length_a   1.000
_cell.length_b   1.000
_cell.length_c   1.000
_cell.angle_alpha   90.00
_cell.angle_beta   90.00
_cell.angle_gamma   90.00
#
_symmetry.space_group_name_H-M   'P 1'
#
loop_
_entity.id
_entity.type
_entity.pdbx_description
1 polymer ?
#
loop_
_entity_poly.entity_id
_entity_poly.type
_entity_poly.pdbx_seq_one_letter_code
_entity_poly.pdbx_strand_id
1 'polypeptide(L)'
;MNRKNSIVAIIVGALAATIMFFKPLQYKAETTFFVPLTLLEKQISQNGIGFGSPVEVDAHVELMDSRTIGQLVEEHYGKATQYSVRRTRNGAVQIEVKSPAAETAAGAANAIIFLTDSVKQNMLRQNVGQSLEFVNERSTKLAQESEALRKVLDSLRFEAQTDSLALAALLFQKERQYGSAVVEWTDAQRKQEELKGYLAAPAPKSYVISSAEVPSSPSGLPWWAAGILAAIIALASLWAFELMKK
;
A
#
# COMPACT_ATOMS: atom_id res chain seq x y z
N MET A 1 20.64 -50.28 -24.39
CA MET A 1 19.91 -49.05 -24.70
C MET A 1 19.56 -49.08 -26.18
N ASN A 2 18.30 -49.06 -26.52
CA ASN A 2 17.84 -49.30 -27.91
C ASN A 2 18.12 -48.03 -28.76
N ARG A 3 18.80 -48.16 -29.90
CA ARG A 3 19.20 -47.03 -30.79
C ARG A 3 17.99 -46.12 -31.14
N LYS A 4 16.79 -46.68 -31.24
CA LYS A 4 15.54 -45.95 -31.46
C LYS A 4 15.19 -44.97 -30.28
N ASN A 5 15.41 -45.40 -29.04
CA ASN A 5 15.10 -44.60 -27.86
C ASN A 5 16.04 -43.37 -27.73
N SER A 6 17.30 -43.53 -28.11
CA SER A 6 18.25 -42.41 -28.14
C SER A 6 17.87 -41.36 -29.20
N ILE A 7 17.40 -41.80 -30.38
CA ILE A 7 16.95 -40.89 -31.45
C ILE A 7 15.73 -40.08 -30.97
N VAL A 8 14.74 -40.72 -30.34
CA VAL A 8 13.54 -40.06 -29.82
C VAL A 8 13.91 -39.01 -28.77
N ALA A 9 14.82 -39.35 -27.86
CA ALA A 9 15.26 -38.40 -26.83
C ALA A 9 15.97 -37.17 -27.40
N ILE A 10 16.79 -37.37 -28.44
CA ILE A 10 17.49 -36.25 -29.13
C ILE A 10 16.44 -35.35 -29.84
N ILE A 11 15.45 -35.92 -30.49
CA ILE A 11 14.37 -35.16 -31.15
C ILE A 11 13.57 -34.35 -30.15
N VAL A 12 13.20 -34.93 -29.00
CA VAL A 12 12.49 -34.25 -27.91
C VAL A 12 13.32 -33.11 -27.33
N GLY A 13 14.61 -33.36 -27.11
CA GLY A 13 15.55 -32.34 -26.63
C GLY A 13 15.73 -31.18 -27.61
N ALA A 14 15.86 -31.47 -28.90
CA ALA A 14 15.98 -30.46 -29.95
C ALA A 14 14.68 -29.63 -30.06
N LEU A 15 13.51 -30.23 -29.96
CA LEU A 15 12.22 -29.55 -29.98
C LEU A 15 12.06 -28.64 -28.79
N ALA A 16 12.40 -29.11 -27.58
CA ALA A 16 12.36 -28.32 -26.37
C ALA A 16 13.34 -27.12 -26.43
N ALA A 17 14.53 -27.32 -26.93
CA ALA A 17 15.53 -26.27 -27.15
C ALA A 17 15.02 -25.21 -28.13
N THR A 18 14.39 -25.63 -29.22
CA THR A 18 13.81 -24.73 -30.23
C THR A 18 12.69 -23.87 -29.61
N ILE A 19 11.77 -24.48 -28.87
CA ILE A 19 10.67 -23.76 -28.21
C ILE A 19 11.22 -22.72 -27.23
N MET A 20 12.24 -23.08 -26.44
CA MET A 20 12.86 -22.16 -25.47
C MET A 20 13.70 -21.07 -26.14
N PHE A 21 14.29 -21.34 -27.32
CA PHE A 21 15.03 -20.34 -28.10
C PHE A 21 14.11 -19.21 -28.61
N PHE A 22 12.87 -19.53 -28.98
CA PHE A 22 11.89 -18.53 -29.42
C PHE A 22 11.15 -17.86 -28.26
N LYS A 23 11.31 -18.33 -27.02
CA LYS A 23 10.72 -17.66 -25.86
C LYS A 23 11.44 -16.33 -25.61
N PRO A 24 10.70 -15.21 -25.46
CA PRO A 24 11.32 -13.92 -25.16
C PRO A 24 12.10 -13.99 -23.86
N LEU A 25 13.33 -13.47 -23.89
CA LEU A 25 14.18 -13.33 -22.71
C LEU A 25 13.46 -12.45 -21.69
N GLN A 26 13.55 -12.83 -20.44
CA GLN A 26 13.01 -12.04 -19.33
C GLN A 26 14.14 -11.77 -18.33
N TYR A 27 14.22 -10.53 -17.90
CA TYR A 27 15.13 -10.08 -16.85
C TYR A 27 14.35 -9.90 -15.56
N LYS A 28 14.97 -10.28 -14.45
CA LYS A 28 14.38 -10.23 -13.13
C LYS A 28 15.15 -9.24 -12.27
N ALA A 29 14.46 -8.26 -11.70
CA ALA A 29 15.02 -7.33 -10.75
C ALA A 29 14.21 -7.37 -9.44
N GLU A 30 14.88 -7.15 -8.32
CA GLU A 30 14.27 -7.21 -6.98
C GLU A 30 14.64 -5.95 -6.19
N THR A 31 13.65 -5.43 -5.44
CA THR A 31 13.86 -4.36 -4.47
C THR A 31 13.22 -4.74 -3.14
N THR A 32 13.80 -4.25 -2.04
CA THR A 32 13.30 -4.53 -0.69
C THR A 32 13.24 -3.23 0.11
N PHE A 33 12.15 -3.04 0.86
CA PHE A 33 11.94 -1.84 1.66
C PHE A 33 11.11 -2.14 2.92
N PHE A 34 11.15 -1.23 3.90
CA PHE A 34 10.24 -1.22 5.03
C PHE A 34 9.12 -0.19 4.82
N VAL A 35 7.90 -0.58 5.18
CA VAL A 35 6.75 0.31 5.24
C VAL A 35 6.91 1.23 6.46
N PRO A 36 6.77 2.56 6.32
CA PRO A 36 6.83 3.47 7.46
C PRO A 36 5.55 3.37 8.29
N LEU A 37 5.67 3.72 9.57
CA LEU A 37 4.53 3.90 10.45
C LEU A 37 3.68 5.09 9.95
N THR A 38 2.39 4.88 9.76
CA THR A 38 1.51 5.89 9.15
C THR A 38 0.85 6.80 10.20
N LEU A 39 0.65 6.31 11.43
CA LEU A 39 -0.01 7.05 12.50
C LEU A 39 0.95 8.02 13.17
N LEU A 40 0.67 9.34 13.05
CA LEU A 40 1.50 10.41 13.61
C LEU A 40 1.70 10.26 15.12
N GLU A 41 0.68 9.90 15.87
CA GLU A 41 0.76 9.65 17.33
C GLU A 41 1.78 8.56 17.65
N LYS A 42 1.81 7.47 16.87
CA LYS A 42 2.80 6.40 17.04
C LYS A 42 4.20 6.83 16.61
N GLN A 43 4.32 7.67 15.59
CA GLN A 43 5.60 8.23 15.17
C GLN A 43 6.21 9.11 16.27
N ILE A 44 5.41 9.95 16.91
CA ILE A 44 5.85 10.82 18.01
C ILE A 44 6.21 9.99 19.24
N SER A 45 5.39 9.00 19.61
CA SER A 45 5.63 8.14 20.78
C SER A 45 6.87 7.23 20.67
N GLN A 46 7.32 6.93 19.42
CA GLN A 46 8.48 6.09 19.12
C GLN A 46 9.70 6.88 18.65
N ASN A 47 9.81 8.17 19.01
CA ASN A 47 10.93 9.06 18.63
C ASN A 47 11.15 9.16 17.09
N GLY A 48 10.09 9.08 16.32
CA GLY A 48 10.09 9.36 14.87
C GLY A 48 10.62 8.25 13.96
N ILE A 49 11.14 7.15 14.51
CA ILE A 49 11.63 6.00 13.70
C ILE A 49 10.79 4.79 14.05
N GLY A 50 9.80 4.48 13.21
CA GLY A 50 8.95 3.30 13.38
C GLY A 50 8.67 2.61 12.06
N PHE A 51 8.77 1.29 12.07
CA PHE A 51 8.32 0.44 10.96
C PHE A 51 6.82 0.14 11.14
N GLY A 52 6.11 0.03 10.02
CA GLY A 52 4.70 -0.30 10.01
C GLY A 52 4.39 -1.60 10.76
N SER A 53 3.27 -1.61 11.46
CA SER A 53 2.76 -2.83 12.09
C SER A 53 2.48 -3.91 11.03
N PRO A 54 2.39 -5.19 11.39
CA PRO A 54 2.02 -6.24 10.45
C PRO A 54 0.79 -5.92 9.60
N VAL A 55 -0.22 -5.31 10.20
CA VAL A 55 -1.47 -4.91 9.50
C VAL A 55 -1.22 -3.79 8.48
N GLU A 56 -0.37 -2.82 8.83
CA GLU A 56 0.00 -1.73 7.89
C GLU A 56 0.83 -2.25 6.73
N VAL A 57 1.73 -3.22 6.98
CA VAL A 57 2.52 -3.88 5.94
C VAL A 57 1.62 -4.67 5.00
N ASP A 58 0.68 -5.46 5.54
CA ASP A 58 -0.25 -6.25 4.75
C ASP A 58 -1.17 -5.35 3.92
N ALA A 59 -1.71 -4.27 4.50
CA ALA A 59 -2.49 -3.26 3.77
C ALA A 59 -1.67 -2.56 2.65
N HIS A 60 -0.38 -2.35 2.87
CA HIS A 60 0.50 -1.77 1.86
C HIS A 60 0.77 -2.74 0.71
N VAL A 61 0.95 -4.04 1.01
CA VAL A 61 1.07 -5.12 0.00
C VAL A 61 -0.21 -5.21 -0.85
N GLU A 62 -1.39 -5.19 -0.22
CA GLU A 62 -2.69 -5.16 -0.91
C GLU A 62 -2.81 -3.94 -1.86
N LEU A 63 -2.37 -2.76 -1.39
CA LEU A 63 -2.36 -1.57 -2.23
C LEU A 63 -1.44 -1.72 -3.44
N MET A 64 -0.25 -2.30 -3.25
CA MET A 64 0.70 -2.57 -4.32
C MET A 64 0.17 -3.57 -5.35
N ASP A 65 -0.54 -4.60 -4.90
CA ASP A 65 -1.17 -5.62 -5.76
C ASP A 65 -2.48 -5.11 -6.40
N SER A 66 -2.90 -3.89 -6.07
CA SER A 66 -4.14 -3.32 -6.60
C SER A 66 -4.07 -3.08 -8.10
N ARG A 67 -5.25 -3.11 -8.75
CA ARG A 67 -5.40 -2.77 -10.16
C ARG A 67 -4.88 -1.37 -10.50
N THR A 68 -4.99 -0.42 -9.56
CA THR A 68 -4.52 0.97 -9.75
C THR A 68 -3.02 1.02 -9.97
N ILE A 69 -2.25 0.35 -9.12
CA ILE A 69 -0.78 0.28 -9.28
C ILE A 69 -0.43 -0.52 -10.53
N GLY A 70 -1.10 -1.65 -10.79
CA GLY A 70 -0.90 -2.44 -11.99
C GLY A 70 -1.08 -1.63 -13.27
N GLN A 71 -2.11 -0.79 -13.37
CA GLN A 71 -2.35 0.10 -14.50
C GLN A 71 -1.25 1.17 -14.65
N LEU A 72 -0.81 1.78 -13.55
CA LEU A 72 0.30 2.74 -13.58
C LEU A 72 1.62 2.10 -14.04
N VAL A 73 1.90 0.87 -13.61
CA VAL A 73 3.09 0.14 -14.06
C VAL A 73 2.98 -0.21 -15.55
N GLU A 74 1.81 -0.68 -16.00
CA GLU A 74 1.56 -0.98 -17.42
C GLU A 74 1.69 0.26 -18.31
N GLU A 75 1.19 1.41 -17.86
CA GLU A 75 1.26 2.68 -18.57
C GLU A 75 2.70 3.18 -18.73
N HIS A 76 3.53 3.07 -17.66
CA HIS A 76 4.88 3.61 -17.67
C HIS A 76 5.93 2.64 -18.23
N TYR A 77 5.74 1.34 -18.06
CA TYR A 77 6.74 0.30 -18.35
C TYR A 77 6.26 -0.73 -19.38
N GLY A 78 5.01 -0.64 -19.81
CA GLY A 78 4.42 -1.50 -20.85
C GLY A 78 3.85 -2.82 -20.31
N LYS A 79 2.94 -3.42 -21.09
CA LYS A 79 2.19 -4.65 -20.76
C LYS A 79 3.05 -5.89 -20.52
N ALA A 80 4.27 -5.93 -21.06
CA ALA A 80 5.18 -7.06 -20.90
C ALA A 80 5.88 -7.07 -19.52
N THR A 81 5.76 -5.99 -18.74
CA THR A 81 6.32 -5.88 -17.40
C THR A 81 5.35 -6.47 -16.38
N GLN A 82 5.80 -7.52 -15.71
CA GLN A 82 5.04 -8.19 -14.64
C GLN A 82 5.74 -7.99 -13.32
N TYR A 83 4.98 -7.81 -12.25
CA TYR A 83 5.55 -7.72 -10.92
C TYR A 83 4.77 -8.59 -9.93
N SER A 84 5.44 -8.92 -8.83
CA SER A 84 4.83 -9.59 -7.68
C SER A 84 5.38 -8.98 -6.40
N VAL A 85 4.52 -8.86 -5.41
CA VAL A 85 4.84 -8.26 -4.12
C VAL A 85 4.68 -9.31 -3.04
N ARG A 86 5.62 -9.37 -2.10
CA ARG A 86 5.53 -10.29 -0.97
C ARG A 86 6.12 -9.69 0.30
N ARG A 87 5.52 -10.02 1.42
CA ARG A 87 6.09 -9.74 2.73
C ARG A 87 7.16 -10.75 3.08
N THR A 88 8.29 -10.28 3.59
CA THR A 88 9.35 -11.13 4.13
C THR A 88 9.06 -11.53 5.58
N ARG A 89 9.75 -12.57 6.09
CA ARG A 89 9.63 -13.00 7.48
C ARG A 89 9.97 -11.90 8.49
N ASN A 90 10.83 -10.97 8.11
CA ASN A 90 11.30 -9.86 8.96
C ASN A 90 10.42 -8.59 8.84
N GLY A 91 9.26 -8.68 8.17
CA GLY A 91 8.33 -7.55 8.05
C GLY A 91 8.70 -6.53 6.96
N ALA A 92 9.76 -6.76 6.18
CA ALA A 92 10.04 -5.98 4.98
C ALA A 92 9.13 -6.42 3.83
N VAL A 93 8.96 -5.56 2.83
CA VAL A 93 8.27 -5.88 1.58
C VAL A 93 9.31 -6.05 0.48
N GLN A 94 9.17 -7.11 -0.30
CA GLN A 94 10.01 -7.40 -1.46
C GLN A 94 9.15 -7.34 -2.71
N ILE A 95 9.62 -6.59 -3.71
CA ILE A 95 9.04 -6.50 -5.04
C ILE A 95 9.97 -7.23 -6.01
N GLU A 96 9.41 -8.13 -6.79
CA GLU A 96 10.07 -8.81 -7.89
C GLU A 96 9.43 -8.34 -9.19
N VAL A 97 10.22 -7.85 -10.13
CA VAL A 97 9.75 -7.42 -11.45
C VAL A 97 10.42 -8.24 -12.53
N LYS A 98 9.62 -8.67 -13.51
CA LYS A 98 10.07 -9.35 -14.74
C LYS A 98 9.71 -8.51 -15.95
N SER A 99 10.71 -8.25 -16.81
CA SER A 99 10.53 -7.47 -18.04
C SER A 99 11.44 -8.01 -19.15
N PRO A 100 11.09 -7.80 -20.43
CA PRO A 100 11.95 -8.14 -21.55
C PRO A 100 13.28 -7.36 -21.59
N ALA A 101 13.34 -6.18 -20.97
CA ALA A 101 14.53 -5.35 -20.89
C ALA A 101 15.03 -5.25 -19.45
N ALA A 102 16.34 -5.39 -19.24
CA ALA A 102 16.98 -5.37 -17.93
C ALA A 102 16.80 -4.03 -17.19
N GLU A 103 16.98 -2.92 -17.90
CA GLU A 103 16.80 -1.57 -17.37
C GLU A 103 15.36 -1.30 -16.97
N THR A 104 14.40 -1.77 -17.79
CA THR A 104 12.96 -1.65 -17.50
C THR A 104 12.60 -2.45 -16.25
N ALA A 105 13.16 -3.65 -16.05
CA ALA A 105 12.91 -4.45 -14.86
C ALA A 105 13.38 -3.72 -13.58
N ALA A 106 14.61 -3.20 -13.58
CA ALA A 106 15.16 -2.47 -12.44
C ALA A 106 14.45 -1.13 -12.20
N GLY A 107 14.19 -0.38 -13.27
CA GLY A 107 13.47 0.90 -13.19
C GLY A 107 12.07 0.73 -12.64
N ALA A 108 11.31 -0.24 -13.13
CA ALA A 108 9.96 -0.54 -12.64
C ALA A 108 9.97 -1.01 -11.18
N ALA A 109 10.91 -1.88 -10.78
CA ALA A 109 11.01 -2.36 -9.40
C ALA A 109 11.22 -1.21 -8.41
N ASN A 110 12.07 -0.26 -8.74
CA ASN A 110 12.31 0.93 -7.91
C ASN A 110 11.13 1.92 -7.96
N ALA A 111 10.51 2.09 -9.13
CA ALA A 111 9.42 3.06 -9.29
C ALA A 111 8.12 2.63 -8.61
N ILE A 112 7.80 1.34 -8.52
CA ILE A 112 6.58 0.84 -7.86
C ILE A 112 6.49 1.35 -6.43
N ILE A 113 7.59 1.44 -5.68
CA ILE A 113 7.62 1.99 -4.32
C ILE A 113 7.10 3.43 -4.32
N PHE A 114 7.63 4.29 -5.20
CA PHE A 114 7.25 5.71 -5.28
C PHE A 114 5.82 5.89 -5.80
N LEU A 115 5.38 5.07 -6.75
CA LEU A 115 4.01 5.08 -7.26
C LEU A 115 3.02 4.74 -6.13
N THR A 116 3.32 3.71 -5.35
CA THR A 116 2.48 3.30 -4.23
C THR A 116 2.45 4.36 -3.13
N ASP A 117 3.59 4.93 -2.76
CA ASP A 117 3.67 6.03 -1.79
C ASP A 117 2.84 7.23 -2.26
N SER A 118 2.87 7.57 -3.56
CA SER A 118 2.09 8.66 -4.14
C SER A 118 0.59 8.39 -4.09
N VAL A 119 0.16 7.19 -4.46
CA VAL A 119 -1.26 6.78 -4.38
C VAL A 119 -1.73 6.80 -2.93
N LYS A 120 -0.96 6.23 -2.00
CA LYS A 120 -1.25 6.26 -0.56
C LYS A 120 -1.39 7.69 -0.04
N GLN A 121 -0.48 8.59 -0.42
CA GLN A 121 -0.52 10.00 -0.03
C GLN A 121 -1.80 10.68 -0.53
N ASN A 122 -2.20 10.42 -1.79
CA ASN A 122 -3.41 10.98 -2.36
C ASN A 122 -4.67 10.48 -1.62
N MET A 123 -4.74 9.17 -1.31
CA MET A 123 -5.84 8.60 -0.52
C MET A 123 -5.92 9.22 0.87
N LEU A 124 -4.79 9.37 1.57
CA LEU A 124 -4.74 10.01 2.88
C LEU A 124 -5.19 11.46 2.83
N ARG A 125 -4.72 12.23 1.86
CA ARG A 125 -5.14 13.64 1.66
C ARG A 125 -6.64 13.75 1.39
N GLN A 126 -7.18 12.88 0.56
CA GLN A 126 -8.61 12.87 0.27
C GLN A 126 -9.44 12.56 1.52
N ASN A 127 -9.08 11.52 2.28
CA ASN A 127 -9.79 11.12 3.49
C ASN A 127 -9.71 12.19 4.59
N VAL A 128 -8.51 12.75 4.81
CA VAL A 128 -8.32 13.83 5.79
C VAL A 128 -9.03 15.10 5.35
N GLY A 129 -9.04 15.42 4.04
CA GLY A 129 -9.78 16.55 3.49
C GLY A 129 -11.28 16.45 3.74
N GLN A 130 -11.89 15.28 3.48
CA GLN A 130 -13.31 15.04 3.77
C GLN A 130 -13.62 15.13 5.27
N SER A 131 -12.74 14.58 6.11
CA SER A 131 -12.88 14.67 7.56
C SER A 131 -12.77 16.12 8.06
N LEU A 132 -11.87 16.91 7.48
CA LEU A 132 -11.72 18.32 7.80
C LEU A 132 -12.97 19.14 7.42
N GLU A 133 -13.55 18.87 6.26
CA GLU A 133 -14.80 19.51 5.82
C GLU A 133 -15.93 19.24 6.80
N PHE A 134 -16.13 17.97 7.19
CA PHE A 134 -17.12 17.59 8.19
C PHE A 134 -16.90 18.26 9.55
N VAL A 135 -15.64 18.31 10.03
CA VAL A 135 -15.30 18.97 11.31
C VAL A 135 -15.52 20.49 11.23
N ASN A 136 -15.21 21.12 10.09
CA ASN A 136 -15.47 22.53 9.86
C ASN A 136 -16.96 22.88 9.93
N GLU A 137 -17.80 22.10 9.26
CA GLU A 137 -19.27 22.26 9.32
C GLU A 137 -19.78 22.10 10.74
N ARG A 138 -19.32 21.07 11.47
CA ARG A 138 -19.71 20.82 12.85
C ARG A 138 -19.26 21.96 13.76
N SER A 139 -18.01 22.43 13.64
CA SER A 139 -17.48 23.55 14.41
C SER A 139 -18.29 24.83 14.19
N THR A 140 -18.68 25.10 12.94
CA THR A 140 -19.53 26.27 12.61
C THR A 140 -20.89 26.17 13.25
N LYS A 141 -21.54 25.00 13.21
CA LYS A 141 -22.84 24.78 13.85
C LYS A 141 -22.77 24.94 15.37
N LEU A 142 -21.75 24.36 16.00
CA LEU A 142 -21.53 24.49 17.45
C LEU A 142 -21.23 25.93 17.87
N ALA A 143 -20.49 26.69 17.07
CA ALA A 143 -20.26 28.12 17.30
C ALA A 143 -21.58 28.91 17.26
N GLN A 144 -22.45 28.65 16.28
CA GLN A 144 -23.75 29.28 16.18
C GLN A 144 -24.68 28.90 17.34
N GLU A 145 -24.69 27.63 17.73
CA GLU A 145 -25.47 27.14 18.88
C GLU A 145 -25.00 27.77 20.19
N SER A 146 -23.69 27.81 20.43
CA SER A 146 -23.13 28.45 21.63
C SER A 146 -23.46 29.94 21.71
N GLU A 147 -23.39 30.65 20.58
CA GLU A 147 -23.76 32.08 20.52
C GLU A 147 -25.28 32.29 20.75
N ALA A 148 -26.13 31.40 20.20
CA ALA A 148 -27.58 31.44 20.44
C ALA A 148 -27.89 31.19 21.93
N LEU A 149 -27.26 30.20 22.55
CA LEU A 149 -27.41 29.91 23.98
C LEU A 149 -26.91 31.07 24.84
N ARG A 150 -25.78 31.72 24.45
CA ARG A 150 -25.26 32.91 25.14
C ARG A 150 -26.28 34.05 25.15
N LYS A 151 -26.94 34.35 24.01
CA LYS A 151 -27.98 35.36 23.93
C LYS A 151 -29.19 35.04 24.83
N VAL A 152 -29.62 33.79 24.85
CA VAL A 152 -30.70 33.33 25.75
C VAL A 152 -30.29 33.47 27.21
N LEU A 153 -29.05 33.14 27.59
CA LEU A 153 -28.53 33.32 28.93
C LEU A 153 -28.51 34.78 29.33
N ASP A 154 -28.08 35.68 28.45
CA ASP A 154 -28.03 37.11 28.73
C ASP A 154 -29.44 37.69 28.96
N SER A 155 -30.45 37.25 28.16
CA SER A 155 -31.86 37.66 28.37
C SER A 155 -32.43 37.13 29.70
N LEU A 156 -32.18 35.83 29.98
CA LEU A 156 -32.65 35.21 31.22
C LEU A 156 -32.00 35.83 32.47
N ARG A 157 -30.72 36.22 32.43
CA ARG A 157 -30.03 36.92 33.51
C ARG A 157 -30.59 38.32 33.74
N PHE A 158 -31.02 39.02 32.71
CA PHE A 158 -31.71 40.31 32.81
C PHE A 158 -33.06 40.16 33.46
N GLU A 159 -33.86 39.10 33.08
CA GLU A 159 -35.17 38.84 33.68
C GLU A 159 -35.10 38.29 35.10
N ALA A 160 -33.99 37.56 35.46
CA ALA A 160 -33.82 36.94 36.78
C ALA A 160 -33.59 37.93 37.93
N GLN A 161 -33.57 39.22 37.65
CA GLN A 161 -33.60 40.27 38.73
C GLN A 161 -34.94 40.25 39.51
N THR A 162 -35.94 39.52 39.04
CA THR A 162 -37.21 39.23 39.73
C THR A 162 -37.15 37.82 40.31
N ASP A 163 -37.33 37.71 41.66
CA ASP A 163 -37.21 36.47 42.45
C ASP A 163 -38.23 35.38 42.02
N SER A 164 -37.84 34.55 41.01
CA SER A 164 -38.62 33.36 40.57
C SER A 164 -37.71 32.13 40.59
N LEU A 165 -38.04 31.15 41.46
CA LEU A 165 -37.36 29.86 41.56
C LEU A 165 -37.33 29.12 40.23
N ALA A 166 -38.45 29.21 39.46
CA ALA A 166 -38.56 28.61 38.13
C ALA A 166 -37.56 29.19 37.12
N LEU A 167 -37.32 30.50 37.15
CA LEU A 167 -36.38 31.20 36.32
C LEU A 167 -34.92 30.82 36.67
N ALA A 168 -34.61 30.65 37.97
CA ALA A 168 -33.30 30.18 38.43
C ALA A 168 -33.00 28.75 37.93
N ALA A 169 -33.97 27.83 37.93
CA ALA A 169 -33.85 26.47 37.40
C ALA A 169 -33.60 26.48 35.91
N LEU A 170 -34.33 27.31 35.15
CA LEU A 170 -34.14 27.45 33.69
C LEU A 170 -32.76 28.02 33.36
N LEU A 171 -32.29 29.05 34.09
CA LEU A 171 -30.99 29.65 33.95
C LEU A 171 -29.89 28.59 34.14
N PHE A 172 -29.97 27.81 35.25
CA PHE A 172 -28.99 26.73 35.49
C PHE A 172 -28.98 25.67 34.38
N GLN A 173 -30.14 25.29 33.85
CA GLN A 173 -30.26 24.35 32.75
C GLN A 173 -29.57 24.92 31.49
N LYS A 174 -29.82 26.18 31.16
CA LYS A 174 -29.23 26.85 29.99
C LYS A 174 -27.73 27.08 30.15
N GLU A 175 -27.23 27.43 31.35
CA GLU A 175 -25.78 27.50 31.61
C GLU A 175 -25.09 26.18 31.40
N ARG A 176 -25.70 25.06 31.84
CA ARG A 176 -25.16 23.73 31.60
C ARG A 176 -25.13 23.36 30.11
N GLN A 177 -26.18 23.69 29.35
CA GLN A 177 -26.21 23.47 27.89
C GLN A 177 -25.16 24.30 27.19
N TYR A 178 -24.99 25.57 27.54
CA TYR A 178 -23.95 26.45 27.00
C TYR A 178 -22.55 25.90 27.31
N GLY A 179 -22.29 25.49 28.54
CA GLY A 179 -21.02 24.88 28.92
C GLY A 179 -20.67 23.65 28.09
N SER A 180 -21.66 22.76 27.88
CA SER A 180 -21.49 21.59 27.01
C SER A 180 -21.18 21.97 25.56
N ALA A 181 -21.93 22.91 24.99
CA ALA A 181 -21.74 23.38 23.62
C ALA A 181 -20.35 24.02 23.40
N VAL A 182 -19.87 24.80 24.38
CA VAL A 182 -18.52 25.41 24.34
C VAL A 182 -17.42 24.34 24.38
N VAL A 183 -17.55 23.32 25.21
CA VAL A 183 -16.60 22.22 25.30
C VAL A 183 -16.56 21.46 23.96
N GLU A 184 -17.72 21.09 23.41
CA GLU A 184 -17.78 20.41 22.11
C GLU A 184 -17.20 21.25 20.98
N TRP A 185 -17.45 22.55 20.97
CA TRP A 185 -16.86 23.48 20.00
C TRP A 185 -15.33 23.53 20.10
N THR A 186 -14.81 23.63 21.33
CA THR A 186 -13.36 23.64 21.56
C THR A 186 -12.70 22.34 21.11
N ASP A 187 -13.36 21.20 21.37
CA ASP A 187 -12.88 19.90 20.88
C ASP A 187 -12.93 19.80 19.37
N ALA A 188 -13.95 20.33 18.71
CA ALA A 188 -14.04 20.39 17.26
C ALA A 188 -12.90 21.27 16.66
N GLN A 189 -12.60 22.43 17.28
CA GLN A 189 -11.48 23.27 16.85
C GLN A 189 -10.13 22.55 17.00
N ARG A 190 -9.90 21.90 18.14
CA ARG A 190 -8.68 21.12 18.35
C ARG A 190 -8.53 20.04 17.28
N LYS A 191 -9.62 19.32 16.95
CA LYS A 191 -9.62 18.31 15.90
C LYS A 191 -9.37 18.90 14.51
N GLN A 192 -9.92 20.08 14.24
CA GLN A 192 -9.67 20.82 13.00
C GLN A 192 -8.17 21.16 12.84
N GLU A 193 -7.52 21.67 13.88
CA GLU A 193 -6.09 22.00 13.84
C GLU A 193 -5.22 20.74 13.68
N GLU A 194 -5.58 19.64 14.34
CA GLU A 194 -4.93 18.34 14.16
C GLU A 194 -5.02 17.87 12.69
N LEU A 195 -6.22 17.89 12.08
CA LEU A 195 -6.41 17.49 10.68
C LEU A 195 -5.67 18.40 9.69
N LYS A 196 -5.63 19.71 9.94
CA LYS A 196 -4.78 20.65 9.17
C LYS A 196 -3.30 20.30 9.27
N GLY A 197 -2.84 19.93 10.47
CA GLY A 197 -1.48 19.44 10.67
C GLY A 197 -1.16 18.21 9.83
N TYR A 198 -2.08 17.24 9.75
CA TYR A 198 -1.92 16.06 8.88
C TYR A 198 -1.84 16.42 7.40
N LEU A 199 -2.63 17.39 6.93
CA LEU A 199 -2.59 17.82 5.52
C LEU A 199 -1.29 18.58 5.19
N ALA A 200 -0.74 19.32 6.14
CA ALA A 200 0.51 20.06 5.98
C ALA A 200 1.75 19.17 6.07
N ALA A 201 1.68 18.08 6.84
CA ALA A 201 2.80 17.16 7.00
C ALA A 201 3.00 16.29 5.74
N PRO A 202 4.24 16.12 5.26
CA PRO A 202 4.51 15.15 4.20
C PRO A 202 4.23 13.74 4.73
N ALA A 203 3.53 12.92 3.93
CA ALA A 203 3.36 11.51 4.28
C ALA A 203 4.73 10.82 4.36
N PRO A 204 4.96 9.98 5.37
CA PRO A 204 6.21 9.25 5.49
C PRO A 204 6.40 8.32 4.29
N LYS A 205 7.62 8.37 3.71
CA LYS A 205 7.99 7.56 2.55
C LYS A 205 8.51 6.20 2.98
N SER A 206 8.38 5.22 2.11
CA SER A 206 8.95 3.88 2.29
C SER A 206 10.48 3.91 2.45
N TYR A 207 11.01 3.12 3.38
CA TYR A 207 12.45 3.04 3.65
C TYR A 207 13.08 1.97 2.77
N VAL A 208 13.71 2.36 1.67
CA VAL A 208 14.38 1.42 0.74
C VAL A 208 15.63 0.85 1.41
N ILE A 209 15.68 -0.49 1.55
CA ILE A 209 16.82 -1.22 2.11
C ILE A 209 17.79 -1.61 0.98
N SER A 210 17.22 -2.14 -0.11
CA SER A 210 17.96 -2.58 -1.29
C SER A 210 17.22 -2.11 -2.53
N SER A 211 17.85 -1.23 -3.29
CA SER A 211 17.35 -0.82 -4.61
C SER A 211 17.60 -1.92 -5.63
N ALA A 212 16.69 -2.03 -6.60
CA ALA A 212 16.88 -2.96 -7.70
C ALA A 212 18.04 -2.50 -8.58
N GLU A 213 18.97 -3.41 -8.83
CA GLU A 213 20.07 -3.25 -9.78
C GLU A 213 19.69 -3.82 -11.14
N VAL A 214 20.33 -3.30 -12.21
CA VAL A 214 20.12 -3.79 -13.57
C VAL A 214 20.69 -5.20 -13.69
N PRO A 215 19.87 -6.23 -13.94
CA PRO A 215 20.35 -7.60 -14.02
C PRO A 215 21.27 -7.79 -15.23
N SER A 216 22.43 -8.39 -14.99
CA SER A 216 23.45 -8.64 -16.03
C SER A 216 23.12 -9.82 -16.95
N SER A 217 22.18 -10.69 -16.52
CA SER A 217 21.77 -11.89 -17.27
C SER A 217 20.27 -12.10 -17.21
N PRO A 218 19.67 -12.67 -18.26
CA PRO A 218 18.26 -13.02 -18.26
C PRO A 218 17.93 -14.08 -17.21
N SER A 219 16.74 -13.98 -16.61
CA SER A 219 16.24 -14.95 -15.65
C SER A 219 15.70 -16.19 -16.37
N GLY A 220 16.13 -17.36 -15.92
CA GLY A 220 15.62 -18.62 -16.43
C GLY A 220 16.72 -19.56 -16.92
N LEU A 221 16.33 -20.78 -17.28
CA LEU A 221 17.24 -21.76 -17.85
C LEU A 221 17.62 -21.33 -19.27
N PRO A 222 18.92 -21.32 -19.63
CA PRO A 222 19.32 -21.08 -20.99
C PRO A 222 18.72 -22.16 -21.91
N TRP A 223 18.40 -21.80 -23.15
CA TRP A 223 17.71 -22.69 -24.12
C TRP A 223 18.41 -24.04 -24.31
N TRP A 224 19.75 -24.07 -24.31
CA TRP A 224 20.53 -25.29 -24.45
C TRP A 224 20.40 -26.19 -23.21
N ALA A 225 20.33 -25.65 -22.00
CA ALA A 225 20.15 -26.42 -20.76
C ALA A 225 18.75 -27.02 -20.69
N ALA A 226 17.72 -26.30 -21.15
CA ALA A 226 16.37 -26.83 -21.29
C ALA A 226 16.30 -28.02 -22.26
N GLY A 227 17.02 -27.94 -23.39
CA GLY A 227 17.12 -29.04 -24.36
C GLY A 227 17.80 -30.29 -23.76
N ILE A 228 18.89 -30.11 -23.03
CA ILE A 228 19.58 -31.22 -22.33
C ILE A 228 18.67 -31.85 -21.28
N LEU A 229 17.99 -31.04 -20.46
CA LEU A 229 17.10 -31.52 -19.41
C LEU A 229 15.94 -32.31 -20.00
N ALA A 230 15.31 -31.82 -21.08
CA ALA A 230 14.24 -32.51 -21.76
C ALA A 230 14.70 -33.85 -22.38
N ALA A 231 15.91 -33.91 -22.94
CA ALA A 231 16.48 -35.14 -23.45
C ALA A 231 16.71 -36.18 -22.36
N ILE A 232 17.22 -35.75 -21.18
CA ILE A 232 17.44 -36.63 -20.01
C ILE A 232 16.11 -37.18 -19.50
N ILE A 233 15.08 -36.35 -19.38
CA ILE A 233 13.74 -36.78 -18.92
C ILE A 233 13.14 -37.77 -19.90
N ALA A 234 13.25 -37.52 -21.21
CA ALA A 234 12.78 -38.45 -22.25
C ALA A 234 13.49 -39.80 -22.19
N LEU A 235 14.81 -39.83 -22.01
CA LEU A 235 15.57 -41.08 -21.83
C LEU A 235 15.15 -41.83 -20.56
N ALA A 236 14.99 -41.16 -19.45
CA ALA A 236 14.56 -41.77 -18.18
C ALA A 236 13.16 -42.39 -18.29
N SER A 237 12.21 -41.67 -18.91
CA SER A 237 10.85 -42.18 -19.13
C SER A 237 10.79 -43.38 -20.08
N LEU A 238 11.57 -43.37 -21.15
CA LEU A 238 11.66 -44.54 -22.07
C LEU A 238 12.31 -45.74 -21.37
N TRP A 239 13.30 -45.54 -20.53
CA TRP A 239 13.93 -46.60 -19.74
C TRP A 239 12.96 -47.19 -18.71
N ALA A 240 12.24 -46.36 -17.97
CA ALA A 240 11.21 -46.78 -17.03
C ALA A 240 10.08 -47.62 -17.74
N PHE A 241 9.66 -47.17 -18.93
CA PHE A 241 8.67 -47.91 -19.73
C PHE A 241 9.18 -49.29 -20.22
N GLU A 242 10.47 -49.42 -20.58
CA GLU A 242 11.07 -50.72 -20.91
C GLU A 242 11.13 -51.67 -19.70
N LEU A 243 11.36 -51.12 -18.48
CA LEU A 243 11.36 -51.93 -17.25
C LEU A 243 9.96 -52.47 -16.89
N MET A 244 8.91 -51.66 -17.13
CA MET A 244 7.53 -52.10 -16.84
C MET A 244 6.97 -53.10 -17.86
N LYS A 245 7.64 -53.30 -18.98
CA LYS A 245 7.26 -54.28 -20.00
C LYS A 245 7.90 -55.64 -19.82
N LYS A 246 8.85 -55.76 -18.89
CA LYS A 246 9.48 -57.03 -18.49
C LYS A 246 8.79 -57.64 -17.29
#